data_3fdd5aec619b3851d09384e7d29c5689
#
_entry.id   3fdd5aec619b3851d09384e7d29c5689
#
_cell.length_a   1.000
_cell.length_b   1.000
_cell.length_c   1.000
_cell.angle_alpha   90.00
_cell.angle_beta   90.00
_cell.angle_gamma   90.00
#
_symmetry.space_group_name_H-M   'P 1'
#
loop_
_entity.id
_entity.type
_entity.pdbx_description
1 polymer ?
#
loop_
_entity_poly.entity_id
_entity_poly.type
_entity_poly.pdbx_seq_one_letter_code
_entity_poly.pdbx_strand_id
1 'polypeptide(L)'
;MAQASMDLGILQETKCTDGIHTRALAGYSVVATDMPIRHRDGVAVYYRSSPNFAVEAVRQFGPNVVDFQLATGARRWYIIGCYLASDDTSTIESVVAAIKDQPQGAALLVAGDLNTTLTEPENDQRGTDIAAALTAEGLADMATHFLPRRRTWRTCSMVREGKVVRSRTDYILGTDCRLF
;
A
#
# COMPACT_ATOMS: atom_id res chain seq x y z
N MET A 1 -22.73 -19.25 0.82
CA MET A 1 -21.47 -18.58 1.21
C MET A 1 -21.65 -17.09 0.98
N ALA A 2 -21.54 -16.27 2.02
CA ALA A 2 -21.53 -14.81 1.83
C ALA A 2 -20.24 -14.47 1.07
N GLN A 3 -20.38 -13.84 -0.07
CA GLN A 3 -19.26 -13.34 -0.84
C GLN A 3 -18.64 -12.19 -0.03
N ALA A 4 -17.41 -12.35 0.43
CA ALA A 4 -16.72 -11.30 1.15
C ALA A 4 -16.61 -10.08 0.21
N SER A 5 -17.26 -9.00 0.57
CA SER A 5 -17.19 -7.78 -0.22
C SER A 5 -15.98 -6.98 0.27
N MET A 6 -15.05 -6.71 -0.63
CA MET A 6 -13.89 -5.87 -0.37
C MET A 6 -14.31 -4.39 -0.41
N ASP A 7 -13.90 -3.59 0.56
CA ASP A 7 -14.17 -2.15 0.57
C ASP A 7 -13.06 -1.36 -0.13
N LEU A 8 -11.81 -1.80 0.01
CA LEU A 8 -10.63 -1.20 -0.60
C LEU A 8 -9.67 -2.28 -1.07
N GLY A 9 -9.10 -2.14 -2.26
CA GLY A 9 -8.05 -3.01 -2.81
C GLY A 9 -6.96 -2.18 -3.47
N ILE A 10 -5.70 -2.55 -3.23
CA ILE A 10 -4.54 -1.89 -3.83
C ILE A 10 -3.86 -2.89 -4.75
N LEU A 11 -3.68 -2.50 -6.00
CA LEU A 11 -2.99 -3.27 -7.03
C LEU A 11 -1.70 -2.58 -7.40
N GLN A 12 -0.64 -3.35 -7.54
CA GLN A 12 0.67 -2.90 -7.97
C GLN A 12 0.98 -3.43 -9.38
N GLU A 13 2.02 -2.89 -10.00
CA GLU A 13 2.45 -3.24 -11.37
C GLU A 13 1.31 -3.16 -12.39
N THR A 14 0.48 -2.12 -12.27
CA THR A 14 -0.73 -2.00 -13.09
C THR A 14 -0.44 -1.71 -14.56
N LYS A 15 0.77 -1.24 -14.87
CA LYS A 15 1.25 -0.99 -16.25
C LYS A 15 0.34 -0.04 -17.05
N CYS A 16 -0.40 0.81 -16.36
CA CYS A 16 -1.33 1.74 -16.99
C CYS A 16 -0.53 2.87 -17.65
N THR A 17 -0.44 2.86 -18.98
CA THR A 17 0.27 3.89 -19.78
C THR A 17 -0.58 5.12 -20.06
N ASP A 18 -1.90 5.05 -19.91
CA ASP A 18 -2.84 6.08 -20.40
C ASP A 18 -3.82 6.56 -19.31
N GLY A 19 -3.34 6.66 -18.09
CA GLY A 19 -4.11 7.21 -16.95
C GLY A 19 -5.58 6.85 -16.94
N ILE A 20 -5.99 5.64 -16.62
CA ILE A 20 -7.40 5.19 -16.45
C ILE A 20 -7.82 4.04 -17.38
N HIS A 21 -6.95 3.13 -17.75
CA HIS A 21 -7.42 1.85 -18.31
C HIS A 21 -7.42 0.71 -17.30
N THR A 22 -7.52 1.02 -16.02
CA THR A 22 -7.97 0.04 -15.04
C THR A 22 -9.39 -0.33 -15.42
N ARG A 23 -9.63 -1.57 -15.80
CA ARG A 23 -10.96 -2.06 -16.14
C ARG A 23 -11.92 -1.68 -15.03
N ALA A 24 -12.97 -0.96 -15.38
CA ALA A 24 -14.03 -0.66 -14.44
C ALA A 24 -14.53 -1.99 -13.83
N LEU A 25 -14.33 -2.16 -12.56
CA LEU A 25 -14.89 -3.28 -11.83
C LEU A 25 -16.27 -2.87 -11.35
N ALA A 26 -17.29 -3.65 -11.71
CA ALA A 26 -18.66 -3.32 -11.35
C ALA A 26 -18.81 -3.11 -9.82
N GLY A 27 -19.34 -1.97 -9.42
CA GLY A 27 -19.50 -1.60 -8.01
C GLY A 27 -18.26 -1.00 -7.35
N TYR A 28 -17.18 -0.72 -8.12
CA TYR A 28 -15.97 -0.08 -7.63
C TYR A 28 -15.58 1.12 -8.49
N SER A 29 -15.03 2.12 -7.84
CA SER A 29 -14.31 3.22 -8.46
C SER A 29 -12.80 2.99 -8.30
N VAL A 30 -11.99 3.69 -9.08
CA VAL A 30 -10.54 3.51 -9.09
C VAL A 30 -9.82 4.86 -9.08
N VAL A 31 -8.72 4.89 -8.34
CA VAL A 31 -7.68 5.92 -8.39
C VAL A 31 -6.38 5.21 -8.81
N ALA A 32 -5.68 5.72 -9.80
CA ALA A 32 -4.45 5.09 -10.28
C ALA A 32 -3.38 6.15 -10.60
N THR A 33 -2.12 5.73 -10.56
CA THR A 33 -1.02 6.53 -11.10
C THR A 33 -1.07 6.54 -12.62
N ASP A 34 -0.77 7.67 -13.24
CA ASP A 34 -0.94 7.91 -14.68
C ASP A 34 0.36 7.96 -15.50
N MET A 35 1.52 7.84 -14.84
CA MET A 35 2.81 8.00 -15.50
C MET A 35 3.80 6.87 -15.14
N PRO A 36 3.55 5.61 -15.54
CA PRO A 36 4.55 4.57 -15.38
C PRO A 36 5.77 4.89 -16.25
N ILE A 37 6.96 4.93 -15.63
CA ILE A 37 8.24 5.14 -16.31
C ILE A 37 8.77 3.79 -16.81
N ARG A 38 8.47 2.72 -16.08
CA ARG A 38 8.91 1.36 -16.38
C ARG A 38 7.70 0.45 -16.62
N HIS A 39 7.90 -0.61 -17.38
CA HIS A 39 6.85 -1.58 -17.71
C HIS A 39 6.26 -2.32 -16.49
N ARG A 40 6.82 -2.17 -15.31
CA ARG A 40 6.35 -2.74 -14.04
C ARG A 40 5.90 -1.69 -13.02
N ASP A 41 5.90 -0.40 -13.40
CA ASP A 41 5.40 0.65 -12.54
C ASP A 41 3.87 0.67 -12.51
N GLY A 42 3.34 1.44 -11.60
CA GLY A 42 1.95 1.77 -11.49
C GLY A 42 1.27 1.16 -10.28
N VAL A 43 0.44 1.98 -9.64
CA VAL A 43 -0.42 1.61 -8.51
C VAL A 43 -1.84 2.01 -8.84
N ALA A 44 -2.79 1.11 -8.56
CA ALA A 44 -4.21 1.41 -8.64
C ALA A 44 -4.90 1.02 -7.33
N VAL A 45 -5.77 1.90 -6.86
CA VAL A 45 -6.58 1.67 -5.68
C VAL A 45 -8.04 1.59 -6.09
N TYR A 46 -8.65 0.44 -5.89
CA TYR A 46 -10.06 0.22 -6.07
C TYR A 46 -10.78 0.42 -4.75
N TYR A 47 -11.83 1.20 -4.77
CA TYR A 47 -12.69 1.40 -3.61
C TYR A 47 -14.16 1.22 -4.01
N ARG A 48 -14.96 0.75 -3.06
CA ARG A 48 -16.37 0.49 -3.31
C ARG A 48 -17.09 1.77 -3.72
N SER A 49 -17.81 1.75 -4.84
CA SER A 49 -18.69 2.81 -5.25
C SER A 49 -19.96 2.78 -4.37
N SER A 50 -19.96 3.60 -3.33
CA SER A 50 -21.06 3.69 -2.36
C SER A 50 -21.21 5.15 -1.93
N PRO A 51 -22.43 5.63 -1.66
CA PRO A 51 -22.63 6.98 -1.13
C PRO A 51 -21.97 7.22 0.23
N ASN A 52 -21.57 6.14 0.92
CA ASN A 52 -20.84 6.22 2.19
C ASN A 52 -19.32 6.35 2.01
N PHE A 53 -18.82 6.27 0.78
CA PHE A 53 -17.39 6.39 0.45
C PHE A 53 -17.20 7.57 -0.50
N ALA A 54 -16.52 8.60 -0.06
CA ALA A 54 -16.10 9.70 -0.91
C ALA A 54 -14.58 9.78 -0.96
N VAL A 55 -14.03 9.77 -2.17
CA VAL A 55 -12.60 10.00 -2.40
C VAL A 55 -12.37 11.46 -2.72
N GLU A 56 -11.46 12.07 -2.00
CA GLU A 56 -11.12 13.48 -2.12
C GLU A 56 -9.58 13.64 -2.22
N ALA A 57 -9.14 14.78 -2.72
CA ALA A 57 -7.74 15.22 -2.69
C ALA A 57 -6.74 14.17 -3.21
N VAL A 58 -7.03 13.57 -4.37
CA VAL A 58 -6.13 12.62 -5.01
C VAL A 58 -4.86 13.32 -5.45
N ARG A 59 -3.69 12.77 -5.04
CA ARG A 59 -2.37 13.29 -5.41
C ARG A 59 -1.47 12.12 -5.80
N GLN A 60 -0.49 12.42 -6.64
CA GLN A 60 0.51 11.46 -7.09
C GLN A 60 1.90 11.94 -6.72
N PHE A 61 2.68 11.06 -6.11
CA PHE A 61 4.08 11.27 -5.72
C PHE A 61 5.01 10.37 -6.55
N GLY A 62 5.00 10.56 -7.86
CA GLY A 62 5.75 9.72 -8.81
C GLY A 62 4.92 8.52 -9.34
N PRO A 63 5.55 7.65 -10.13
CA PRO A 63 4.84 6.58 -10.86
C PRO A 63 4.28 5.47 -9.95
N ASN A 64 4.81 5.35 -8.75
CA ASN A 64 4.56 4.23 -7.86
C ASN A 64 3.93 4.61 -6.51
N VAL A 65 3.50 5.88 -6.36
CA VAL A 65 2.87 6.35 -5.12
C VAL A 65 1.68 7.24 -5.44
N VAL A 66 0.53 6.87 -4.91
CA VAL A 66 -0.70 7.66 -4.97
C VAL A 66 -1.26 7.83 -3.57
N ASP A 67 -1.68 9.02 -3.21
CA ASP A 67 -2.41 9.28 -1.99
C ASP A 67 -3.79 9.89 -2.26
N PHE A 68 -4.70 9.70 -1.33
CA PHE A 68 -6.03 10.31 -1.37
C PHE A 68 -6.68 10.28 0.02
N GLN A 69 -7.67 11.14 0.19
CA GLN A 69 -8.54 11.08 1.36
C GLN A 69 -9.75 10.19 1.04
N LEU A 70 -10.07 9.30 1.96
CA LEU A 70 -11.27 8.49 1.93
C LEU A 70 -12.17 8.90 3.10
N ALA A 71 -13.30 9.52 2.80
CA ALA A 71 -14.31 9.82 3.78
C ALA A 71 -15.30 8.65 3.88
N THR A 72 -15.55 8.17 5.10
CA THR A 72 -16.52 7.11 5.42
C THR A 72 -17.42 7.57 6.55
N GLY A 73 -18.56 8.16 6.20
CA GLY A 73 -19.43 8.82 7.20
C GLY A 73 -18.70 9.98 7.90
N ALA A 74 -18.57 9.92 9.22
CA ALA A 74 -17.90 10.96 10.00
C ALA A 74 -16.37 10.81 10.07
N ARG A 75 -15.82 9.74 9.50
CA ARG A 75 -14.36 9.44 9.56
C ARG A 75 -13.67 9.81 8.26
N ARG A 76 -12.47 10.32 8.38
CA ARG A 76 -11.56 10.56 7.25
C ARG A 76 -10.29 9.75 7.44
N TRP A 77 -9.92 9.06 6.37
CA TRP A 77 -8.71 8.25 6.26
C TRP A 77 -7.82 8.85 5.19
N TYR A 78 -6.54 8.90 5.46
CA TYR A 78 -5.54 9.20 4.46
C TYR A 78 -4.93 7.88 4.01
N ILE A 79 -5.06 7.58 2.74
CA ILE A 79 -4.62 6.31 2.15
C ILE A 79 -3.48 6.59 1.20
N ILE A 80 -2.36 5.92 1.41
CA ILE A 80 -1.21 5.94 0.50
C ILE A 80 -1.06 4.54 -0.08
N GLY A 81 -1.31 4.41 -1.39
CA GLY A 81 -1.01 3.21 -2.15
C GLY A 81 0.39 3.30 -2.73
N CYS A 82 1.23 2.26 -2.55
CA CYS A 82 2.60 2.30 -3.04
C CYS A 82 3.07 0.96 -3.61
N TYR A 83 4.07 1.06 -4.50
CA TYR A 83 4.86 -0.05 -5.01
C TYR A 83 6.34 0.32 -4.97
N LEU A 84 7.12 -0.33 -4.11
CA LEU A 84 8.55 -0.10 -3.98
C LEU A 84 9.30 -1.11 -4.83
N ALA A 85 9.61 -0.78 -6.09
CA ALA A 85 10.41 -1.64 -6.94
C ALA A 85 11.74 -2.00 -6.27
N SER A 86 12.18 -3.26 -6.43
CA SER A 86 13.35 -3.80 -5.71
C SER A 86 14.66 -3.09 -6.01
N ASP A 87 14.74 -2.42 -7.14
CA ASP A 87 15.91 -1.66 -7.64
C ASP A 87 15.73 -0.13 -7.52
N ASP A 88 14.68 0.33 -6.85
CA ASP A 88 14.35 1.75 -6.70
C ASP A 88 14.37 2.15 -5.22
N THR A 89 15.24 3.10 -4.89
CA THR A 89 15.32 3.71 -3.54
C THR A 89 14.55 5.01 -3.43
N SER A 90 14.24 5.67 -4.56
CA SER A 90 13.57 6.98 -4.56
C SER A 90 12.09 6.90 -4.21
N THR A 91 11.46 5.74 -4.41
CA THR A 91 10.03 5.58 -4.09
C THR A 91 9.76 5.68 -2.59
N ILE A 92 10.69 5.24 -1.72
CA ILE A 92 10.50 5.39 -0.27
C ILE A 92 10.52 6.87 0.15
N GLU A 93 11.32 7.70 -0.49
CA GLU A 93 11.32 9.15 -0.27
C GLU A 93 9.98 9.76 -0.64
N SER A 94 9.39 9.32 -1.76
CA SER A 94 8.05 9.72 -2.19
C SER A 94 6.97 9.30 -1.20
N VAL A 95 7.05 8.10 -0.62
CA VAL A 95 6.14 7.63 0.44
C VAL A 95 6.28 8.50 1.69
N VAL A 96 7.51 8.75 2.14
CA VAL A 96 7.78 9.59 3.31
C VAL A 96 7.30 11.02 3.08
N ALA A 97 7.51 11.57 1.89
CA ALA A 97 6.99 12.89 1.52
C ALA A 97 5.45 12.93 1.58
N ALA A 98 4.79 11.91 1.02
CA ALA A 98 3.33 11.80 1.09
C ALA A 98 2.82 11.70 2.53
N ILE A 99 3.52 10.97 3.42
CA ILE A 99 3.19 10.88 4.85
C ILE A 99 3.30 12.24 5.54
N LYS A 100 4.43 12.94 5.33
CA LYS A 100 4.70 14.25 5.96
C LYS A 100 3.74 15.35 5.52
N ASP A 101 3.15 15.21 4.35
CA ASP A 101 2.18 16.17 3.82
C ASP A 101 0.76 15.94 4.36
N GLN A 102 0.55 14.92 5.20
CA GLN A 102 -0.74 14.68 5.84
C GLN A 102 -0.93 15.54 7.10
N PRO A 103 -2.18 15.89 7.45
CA PRO A 103 -2.47 16.58 8.69
C PRO A 103 -1.97 15.79 9.91
N GLN A 104 -1.38 16.49 10.86
CA GLN A 104 -0.92 15.86 12.09
C GLN A 104 -2.09 15.19 12.84
N GLY A 105 -1.87 13.94 13.27
CA GLY A 105 -2.90 13.14 13.96
C GLY A 105 -3.97 12.56 13.06
N ALA A 106 -3.78 12.62 11.72
CA ALA A 106 -4.68 11.97 10.76
C ALA A 106 -4.63 10.44 10.90
N ALA A 107 -5.75 9.80 10.66
CA ALA A 107 -5.81 8.35 10.49
C ALA A 107 -5.18 7.99 9.13
N LEU A 108 -3.97 7.47 9.15
CA LEU A 108 -3.16 7.19 7.97
C LEU A 108 -3.00 5.69 7.76
N LEU A 109 -3.17 5.26 6.51
CA LEU A 109 -2.83 3.92 6.03
C LEU A 109 -1.85 4.02 4.86
N VAL A 110 -0.76 3.28 4.95
CA VAL A 110 0.16 3.02 3.84
C VAL A 110 0.05 1.55 3.48
N ALA A 111 -0.26 1.24 2.23
CA ALA A 111 -0.40 -0.14 1.82
C ALA A 111 0.14 -0.40 0.41
N GLY A 112 0.72 -1.57 0.22
CA GLY A 112 1.26 -1.99 -1.06
C GLY A 112 2.36 -3.04 -0.94
N ASP A 113 3.01 -3.32 -2.07
CA ASP A 113 4.17 -4.20 -2.15
C ASP A 113 5.45 -3.38 -1.92
N LEU A 114 6.13 -3.66 -0.82
CA LEU A 114 7.40 -3.00 -0.46
C LEU A 114 8.62 -3.72 -1.05
N ASN A 115 8.42 -4.88 -1.69
CA ASN A 115 9.47 -5.73 -2.25
C ASN A 115 10.62 -6.02 -1.27
N THR A 116 10.31 -6.06 0.02
CA THR A 116 11.26 -6.34 1.10
C THR A 116 10.53 -6.92 2.30
N THR A 117 11.27 -7.52 3.21
CA THR A 117 10.74 -8.08 4.46
C THR A 117 11.05 -7.12 5.61
N LEU A 118 10.01 -6.56 6.25
CA LEU A 118 10.17 -5.66 7.39
C LEU A 118 10.38 -6.42 8.73
N THR A 119 10.02 -7.69 8.78
CA THR A 119 9.98 -8.50 10.01
C THR A 119 11.22 -9.38 10.23
N GLU A 120 12.06 -9.55 9.24
CA GLU A 120 13.29 -10.35 9.29
C GLU A 120 14.47 -9.49 8.76
N PRO A 121 14.82 -8.38 9.43
CA PRO A 121 15.77 -7.40 8.91
C PRO A 121 17.21 -7.93 8.84
N GLU A 122 17.49 -9.06 9.48
CA GLU A 122 18.86 -9.60 9.62
C GLU A 122 19.54 -9.93 8.29
N ASN A 123 18.76 -10.07 7.22
CA ASN A 123 19.24 -10.44 5.89
C ASN A 123 18.96 -9.42 4.78
N ASP A 124 18.34 -8.28 5.12
CA ASP A 124 17.94 -7.28 4.13
C ASP A 124 18.13 -5.86 4.68
N GLN A 125 19.27 -5.25 4.36
CA GLN A 125 19.58 -3.87 4.76
C GLN A 125 18.50 -2.89 4.27
N ARG A 126 18.00 -3.07 3.04
CA ARG A 126 16.92 -2.26 2.49
C ARG A 126 15.65 -2.36 3.33
N GLY A 127 15.29 -3.58 3.76
CA GLY A 127 14.14 -3.80 4.65
C GLY A 127 14.29 -3.08 5.98
N THR A 128 15.50 -3.09 6.54
CA THR A 128 15.84 -2.37 7.77
C THR A 128 15.67 -0.86 7.61
N ASP A 129 16.20 -0.30 6.53
CA ASP A 129 16.14 1.14 6.27
C ASP A 129 14.71 1.61 6.02
N ILE A 130 13.93 0.85 5.25
CA ILE A 130 12.51 1.13 5.01
C ILE A 130 11.70 1.03 6.31
N ALA A 131 11.92 -0.02 7.11
CA ALA A 131 11.24 -0.18 8.39
C ALA A 131 11.56 0.97 9.34
N ALA A 132 12.81 1.41 9.41
CA ALA A 132 13.23 2.53 10.22
C ALA A 132 12.56 3.83 9.76
N ALA A 133 12.54 4.12 8.45
CA ALA A 133 11.90 5.30 7.89
C ALA A 133 10.39 5.35 8.21
N LEU A 134 9.67 4.24 8.01
CA LEU A 134 8.24 4.16 8.25
C LEU A 134 7.90 4.23 9.76
N THR A 135 8.73 3.60 10.60
CA THR A 135 8.57 3.67 12.06
C THR A 135 8.82 5.08 12.60
N ALA A 136 9.78 5.81 12.03
CA ALA A 136 10.04 7.20 12.39
C ALA A 136 8.83 8.11 12.13
N GLU A 137 7.99 7.77 11.15
CA GLU A 137 6.73 8.46 10.86
C GLU A 137 5.53 7.89 11.67
N GLY A 138 5.78 7.04 12.66
CA GLY A 138 4.77 6.48 13.56
C GLY A 138 3.91 5.37 12.98
N LEU A 139 4.32 4.77 11.88
CA LEU A 139 3.60 3.67 11.25
C LEU A 139 3.94 2.32 11.89
N ALA A 140 2.91 1.52 12.10
CA ALA A 140 3.03 0.15 12.58
C ALA A 140 2.36 -0.84 11.62
N ASP A 141 2.88 -2.06 11.56
CA ASP A 141 2.28 -3.12 10.76
C ASP A 141 0.95 -3.57 11.35
N MET A 142 -0.13 -3.28 10.65
CA MET A 142 -1.50 -3.58 11.08
C MET A 142 -1.77 -5.08 11.19
N ALA A 143 -1.09 -5.91 10.42
CA ALA A 143 -1.26 -7.36 10.49
C ALA A 143 -0.86 -7.93 11.86
N THR A 144 0.07 -7.29 12.56
CA THR A 144 0.48 -7.73 13.91
C THR A 144 -0.66 -7.62 14.94
N HIS A 145 -1.63 -6.74 14.70
CA HIS A 145 -2.77 -6.53 15.58
C HIS A 145 -3.94 -7.48 15.27
N PHE A 146 -4.15 -7.81 14.00
CA PHE A 146 -5.35 -8.54 13.56
C PHE A 146 -5.11 -10.03 13.38
N LEU A 147 -3.85 -10.46 13.32
CA LEU A 147 -3.52 -11.86 13.07
C LEU A 147 -3.12 -12.57 14.36
N PRO A 148 -3.58 -13.82 14.56
CA PRO A 148 -3.10 -14.66 15.64
C PRO A 148 -1.56 -14.77 15.55
N ARG A 149 -0.86 -14.58 16.66
CA ARG A 149 0.62 -14.56 16.81
C ARG A 149 1.37 -15.75 16.19
N ARG A 150 0.68 -16.78 15.72
CA ARG A 150 1.25 -18.01 15.15
C ARG A 150 1.19 -18.12 13.63
N ARG A 151 0.61 -17.16 12.91
CA ARG A 151 0.56 -17.19 11.44
C ARG A 151 1.52 -16.15 10.87
N THR A 152 2.61 -16.65 10.30
CA THR A 152 3.43 -15.82 9.39
C THR A 152 2.67 -15.68 8.08
N TRP A 153 2.20 -14.48 7.79
CA TRP A 153 1.66 -14.17 6.47
C TRP A 153 2.83 -14.06 5.49
N ARG A 154 2.72 -14.87 4.45
CA ARG A 154 3.68 -14.85 3.36
C ARG A 154 2.91 -14.53 2.10
N THR A 155 3.27 -13.43 1.45
CA THR A 155 2.55 -12.91 0.29
C THR A 155 3.28 -13.24 -1.02
N CYS A 156 4.58 -13.56 -0.94
CA CYS A 156 5.40 -13.95 -2.06
C CYS A 156 5.98 -15.35 -1.88
N SER A 157 6.05 -16.11 -2.96
CA SER A 157 6.72 -17.41 -3.03
C SER A 157 7.53 -17.50 -4.32
N MET A 158 8.83 -17.73 -4.22
CA MET A 158 9.71 -17.87 -5.38
C MET A 158 10.64 -19.06 -5.20
N VAL A 159 11.15 -19.58 -6.31
CA VAL A 159 12.18 -20.62 -6.30
C VAL A 159 13.55 -19.95 -6.51
N ARG A 160 14.45 -20.11 -5.53
CA ARG A 160 15.86 -19.71 -5.64
C ARG A 160 16.73 -20.93 -5.41
N GLU A 161 17.64 -21.22 -6.34
CA GLU A 161 18.57 -22.36 -6.26
C GLU A 161 17.87 -23.69 -5.94
N GLY A 162 16.70 -23.93 -6.56
CA GLY A 162 15.90 -25.13 -6.35
C GLY A 162 15.14 -25.19 -5.03
N LYS A 163 15.20 -24.16 -4.18
CA LYS A 163 14.47 -24.07 -2.91
C LYS A 163 13.31 -23.09 -3.01
N VAL A 164 12.17 -23.46 -2.42
CA VAL A 164 11.03 -22.54 -2.29
C VAL A 164 11.32 -21.56 -1.15
N VAL A 165 11.56 -20.30 -1.52
CA VAL A 165 11.67 -19.19 -0.57
C VAL A 165 10.30 -18.52 -0.51
N ARG A 166 9.84 -18.25 0.70
CA ARG A 166 8.58 -17.56 0.97
C ARG A 166 8.86 -16.34 1.81
N SER A 167 8.38 -15.19 1.36
CA SER A 167 8.55 -13.91 2.05
C SER A 167 7.21 -13.18 2.16
N ARG A 168 7.18 -12.18 3.00
CA ARG A 168 6.10 -11.21 3.05
C ARG A 168 6.63 -9.89 2.49
N THR A 169 6.06 -9.42 1.41
CA THR A 169 6.43 -8.17 0.74
C THR A 169 5.30 -7.16 0.73
N ASP A 170 4.06 -7.63 0.89
CA ASP A 170 2.87 -6.79 0.95
C ASP A 170 2.53 -6.44 2.39
N TYR A 171 2.33 -5.15 2.63
CA TYR A 171 2.06 -4.61 3.96
C TYR A 171 0.87 -3.67 3.96
N ILE A 172 0.21 -3.61 5.12
CA ILE A 172 -0.72 -2.56 5.50
C ILE A 172 -0.17 -1.97 6.79
N LEU A 173 0.25 -0.72 6.73
CA LEU A 173 0.84 0.03 7.83
C LEU A 173 -0.09 1.16 8.23
N GLY A 174 -0.19 1.46 9.50
CA GLY A 174 -1.09 2.51 9.98
C GLY A 174 -0.56 3.24 11.21
N THR A 175 -1.07 4.45 11.44
CA THR A 175 -0.69 5.28 12.60
C THR A 175 -1.47 4.91 13.86
N ASP A 176 -2.64 4.31 13.77
CA ASP A 176 -3.44 3.93 14.95
C ASP A 176 -4.21 2.63 14.71
N CYS A 177 -3.79 1.57 15.39
CA CYS A 177 -4.44 0.27 15.33
C CYS A 177 -5.82 0.21 16.01
N ARG A 178 -6.19 1.21 16.81
CA ARG A 178 -7.49 1.27 17.49
C ARG A 178 -8.62 1.79 16.61
N LEU A 179 -8.29 2.17 15.36
CA LEU A 179 -9.24 2.74 14.42
C LEU A 179 -9.98 1.69 13.57
N PHE A 180 -9.65 0.39 13.73
CA PHE A 180 -10.24 -0.72 12.98
C PHE A 180 -11.13 -1.63 13.83
#